data_2f7c97389246fdb7813c15706c90e632
#
_entry.id   2f7c97389246fdb7813c15706c90e632
#
_cell.length_a   1.000
_cell.length_b   1.000
_cell.length_c   1.000
_cell.angle_alpha   90.00
_cell.angle_beta   90.00
_cell.angle_gamma   90.00
#
_symmetry.space_group_name_H-M   'P 1'
#
loop_
_entity.id
_entity.type
_entity.pdbx_description
1 polymer ?
#
loop_
_entity_poly.entity_id
_entity_poly.type
_entity_poly.pdbx_seq_one_letter_code
_entity_poly.pdbx_strand_id
1 'polypeptide(L)'
;MLPQILLIGATGRTGKLVLDEALTRGHLVTALVRKPNSSLPQHANLTTVTGDPCNATDVEKALRSTRLGVPVVIISTLGQTRTSGNPWAAPSSPARFMDASAKAVLAASEAVKRGPPVVQIDKLVVMSMFGVGDSFANLNILLRWTFNHSNMDQTLEDQTLVDQTVRNGSLPFVLVRPVILNEAEAAPVKVYASSAEGVSFMPKVSVKSVAKFLVDAASKGDWDCTAPVIAN
;
A
#
# COMPACT_ATOMS: atom_id res chain seq x y z
N MET A 1 5.25 20.86 -7.46
CA MET A 1 3.90 20.82 -6.83
C MET A 1 3.78 19.48 -6.13
N LEU A 2 3.25 19.44 -4.90
CA LEU A 2 3.00 18.15 -4.24
C LEU A 2 1.89 17.39 -4.97
N PRO A 3 2.03 16.09 -5.26
CA PRO A 3 0.94 15.30 -5.79
C PRO A 3 -0.17 15.17 -4.75
N GLN A 4 -1.41 15.04 -5.20
CA GLN A 4 -2.47 14.62 -4.31
C GLN A 4 -2.48 13.08 -4.16
N ILE A 5 -3.03 12.60 -3.07
CA ILE A 5 -2.99 11.18 -2.73
C ILE A 5 -4.41 10.61 -2.70
N LEU A 6 -4.67 9.57 -3.50
CA LEU A 6 -5.78 8.66 -3.24
C LEU A 6 -5.29 7.56 -2.29
N LEU A 7 -5.79 7.56 -1.06
CA LEU A 7 -5.39 6.60 -0.02
C LEU A 7 -6.44 5.50 0.14
N ILE A 8 -6.03 4.26 -0.12
CA ILE A 8 -6.82 3.05 0.10
C ILE A 8 -6.28 2.35 1.35
N GLY A 9 -7.18 2.04 2.29
CA GLY A 9 -6.79 1.45 3.58
C GLY A 9 -6.52 2.48 4.70
N ALA A 10 -6.99 3.72 4.56
CA ALA A 10 -6.78 4.83 5.50
C ALA A 10 -7.21 4.52 6.96
N THR A 11 -8.11 3.58 7.18
CA THR A 11 -8.59 3.19 8.51
C THR A 11 -7.76 2.08 9.16
N GLY A 12 -6.83 1.47 8.42
CA GLY A 12 -5.93 0.43 8.91
C GLY A 12 -4.79 0.97 9.77
N ARG A 13 -4.04 0.08 10.42
CA ARG A 13 -2.91 0.42 11.30
C ARG A 13 -1.89 1.33 10.60
N THR A 14 -1.36 0.92 9.47
CA THR A 14 -0.39 1.70 8.69
C THR A 14 -1.06 2.87 7.98
N GLY A 15 -2.28 2.66 7.45
CA GLY A 15 -2.99 3.67 6.67
C GLY A 15 -3.32 4.93 7.46
N LYS A 16 -3.63 4.83 8.74
CA LYS A 16 -3.83 5.99 9.62
C LYS A 16 -2.56 6.83 9.74
N LEU A 17 -1.41 6.19 9.88
CA LEU A 17 -0.11 6.90 9.95
C LEU A 17 0.29 7.51 8.60
N VAL A 18 -0.03 6.84 7.49
CA VAL A 18 0.16 7.40 6.14
C VAL A 18 -0.73 8.63 5.94
N LEU A 19 -1.99 8.56 6.37
CA LEU A 19 -2.91 9.69 6.31
C LEU A 19 -2.38 10.88 7.10
N ASP A 20 -1.98 10.66 8.35
CA ASP A 20 -1.44 11.69 9.24
C ASP A 20 -0.17 12.32 8.65
N GLU A 21 0.78 11.52 8.20
CA GLU A 21 2.02 11.98 7.57
C GLU A 21 1.74 12.79 6.29
N ALA A 22 0.83 12.32 5.43
CA ALA A 22 0.47 13.01 4.20
C ALA A 22 -0.19 14.37 4.46
N LEU A 23 -1.12 14.43 5.41
CA LEU A 23 -1.77 15.67 5.82
C LEU A 23 -0.78 16.65 6.46
N THR A 24 0.12 16.18 7.32
CA THR A 24 1.18 16.98 7.95
C THR A 24 2.11 17.58 6.92
N ARG A 25 2.38 16.87 5.82
CA ARG A 25 3.20 17.41 4.70
C ARG A 25 2.42 18.31 3.75
N GLY A 26 1.13 18.52 3.97
CA GLY A 26 0.29 19.41 3.18
C GLY A 26 -0.29 18.79 1.90
N HIS A 27 -0.23 17.46 1.74
CA HIS A 27 -0.90 16.81 0.62
C HIS A 27 -2.42 16.96 0.71
N LEU A 28 -3.07 17.07 -0.44
CA LEU A 28 -4.50 16.81 -0.56
C LEU A 28 -4.69 15.29 -0.56
N VAL A 29 -5.56 14.79 0.30
CA VAL A 29 -5.82 13.35 0.43
C VAL A 29 -7.29 13.05 0.17
N THR A 30 -7.55 12.13 -0.74
CA THR A 30 -8.87 11.49 -0.89
C THR A 30 -8.77 10.08 -0.30
N ALA A 31 -9.52 9.80 0.75
CA ALA A 31 -9.53 8.49 1.40
C ALA A 31 -10.75 7.67 0.93
N LEU A 32 -10.50 6.52 0.30
CA LEU A 32 -11.55 5.54 -0.01
C LEU A 32 -11.80 4.66 1.22
N VAL A 33 -13.02 4.71 1.78
CA VAL A 33 -13.40 3.99 2.98
C VAL A 33 -14.66 3.16 2.76
N ARG A 34 -14.71 1.97 3.37
CA ARG A 34 -15.86 1.07 3.21
C ARG A 34 -17.11 1.51 3.99
N LYS A 35 -16.94 2.31 5.04
CA LYS A 35 -18.04 2.77 5.89
C LYS A 35 -18.08 4.29 5.93
N PRO A 36 -19.26 4.93 5.79
CA PRO A 36 -19.38 6.38 5.75
C PRO A 36 -18.93 7.08 7.05
N ASN A 37 -19.13 6.44 8.19
CA ASN A 37 -18.74 6.94 9.52
C ASN A 37 -17.36 6.39 9.92
N SER A 38 -16.37 6.47 9.03
CA SER A 38 -15.00 6.09 9.37
C SER A 38 -14.46 7.03 10.46
N SER A 39 -13.67 6.47 11.38
CA SER A 39 -12.99 7.22 12.46
C SER A 39 -11.80 8.05 11.95
N LEU A 40 -11.93 8.68 10.78
CA LEU A 40 -10.91 9.56 10.23
C LEU A 40 -11.07 10.98 10.77
N PRO A 41 -9.97 11.72 10.96
CA PRO A 41 -10.04 13.10 11.44
C PRO A 41 -10.75 14.01 10.42
N GLN A 42 -11.33 15.10 10.90
CA GLN A 42 -11.75 16.19 10.03
C GLN A 42 -10.52 17.07 9.72
N HIS A 43 -10.24 17.28 8.43
CA HIS A 43 -9.12 18.10 8.01
C HIS A 43 -9.44 18.80 6.67
N ALA A 44 -8.99 20.05 6.49
CA ALA A 44 -9.27 20.83 5.27
C ALA A 44 -8.74 20.17 3.98
N ASN A 45 -7.65 19.41 4.09
CA ASN A 45 -7.03 18.69 2.97
C ASN A 45 -7.51 17.24 2.84
N LEU A 46 -8.51 16.79 3.61
CA LEU A 46 -9.03 15.41 3.56
C LEU A 46 -10.43 15.39 2.97
N THR A 47 -10.59 14.62 1.90
CA THR A 47 -11.89 14.24 1.35
C THR A 47 -12.11 12.74 1.59
N THR A 48 -13.30 12.37 2.07
CA THR A 48 -13.64 10.96 2.28
C THR A 48 -14.68 10.52 1.27
N VAL A 49 -14.42 9.42 0.59
CA VAL A 49 -15.33 8.78 -0.37
C VAL A 49 -15.67 7.38 0.12
N THR A 50 -16.96 7.08 0.21
CA THR A 50 -17.42 5.73 0.60
C THR A 50 -17.50 4.83 -0.63
N GLY A 51 -16.89 3.64 -0.54
CA GLY A 51 -16.90 2.62 -1.58
C GLY A 51 -16.05 1.40 -1.23
N ASP A 52 -16.18 0.36 -2.04
CA ASP A 52 -15.41 -0.87 -1.92
C ASP A 52 -14.12 -0.75 -2.76
N PRO A 53 -12.92 -0.94 -2.17
CA PRO A 53 -11.66 -0.91 -2.91
C PRO A 53 -11.52 -2.03 -3.94
N CYS A 54 -12.34 -3.07 -3.88
CA CYS A 54 -12.40 -4.15 -4.87
C CYS A 54 -13.38 -3.85 -6.03
N ASN A 55 -14.09 -2.74 -5.98
CA ASN A 55 -15.02 -2.31 -7.03
C ASN A 55 -14.39 -1.18 -7.87
N ALA A 56 -14.13 -1.43 -9.15
CA ALA A 56 -13.51 -0.44 -10.03
C ALA A 56 -14.32 0.86 -10.14
N THR A 57 -15.65 0.79 -10.14
CA THR A 57 -16.54 1.98 -10.19
C THR A 57 -16.41 2.85 -8.94
N ASP A 58 -16.26 2.23 -7.75
CA ASP A 58 -16.08 2.96 -6.51
C ASP A 58 -14.69 3.61 -6.44
N VAL A 59 -13.66 2.91 -6.93
CA VAL A 59 -12.31 3.48 -7.05
C VAL A 59 -12.29 4.61 -8.08
N GLU A 60 -12.96 4.45 -9.22
CA GLU A 60 -13.13 5.51 -10.23
C GLU A 60 -13.82 6.75 -9.64
N LYS A 61 -14.90 6.56 -8.89
CA LYS A 61 -15.58 7.65 -8.18
C LYS A 61 -14.65 8.38 -7.23
N ALA A 62 -13.81 7.65 -6.49
CA ALA A 62 -12.82 8.25 -5.59
C ALA A 62 -11.74 9.04 -6.37
N LEU A 63 -11.25 8.50 -7.49
CA LEU A 63 -10.31 9.21 -8.38
C LEU A 63 -10.92 10.49 -8.96
N ARG A 64 -12.17 10.44 -9.42
CA ARG A 64 -12.88 11.63 -9.94
C ARG A 64 -13.23 12.66 -8.87
N SER A 65 -13.18 12.30 -7.60
CA SER A 65 -13.35 13.22 -6.47
C SER A 65 -12.06 13.96 -6.10
N THR A 66 -10.95 13.64 -6.75
CA THR A 66 -9.68 14.35 -6.56
C THR A 66 -9.70 15.71 -7.28
N ARG A 67 -8.79 16.61 -6.89
CA ARG A 67 -8.73 17.95 -7.48
C ARG A 67 -8.19 17.88 -8.90
N LEU A 68 -8.92 18.47 -9.85
CA LEU A 68 -8.51 18.50 -11.26
C LEU A 68 -7.22 19.34 -11.44
N GLY A 69 -6.40 18.90 -12.39
CA GLY A 69 -5.15 19.60 -12.74
C GLY A 69 -3.99 19.36 -11.77
N VAL A 70 -4.19 18.56 -10.73
CA VAL A 70 -3.12 18.11 -9.82
C VAL A 70 -2.92 16.61 -10.00
N PRO A 71 -1.70 16.15 -10.29
CA PRO A 71 -1.43 14.72 -10.47
C PRO A 71 -1.77 13.90 -9.21
N VAL A 72 -2.30 12.71 -9.40
CA VAL A 72 -2.71 11.79 -8.33
C VAL A 72 -1.70 10.67 -8.20
N VAL A 73 -1.26 10.42 -6.97
CA VAL A 73 -0.58 9.18 -6.60
C VAL A 73 -1.54 8.33 -5.78
N ILE A 74 -1.68 7.05 -6.16
CA ILE A 74 -2.51 6.12 -5.41
C ILE A 74 -1.61 5.41 -4.40
N ILE A 75 -1.97 5.45 -3.11
CA ILE A 75 -1.30 4.66 -2.07
C ILE A 75 -2.27 3.60 -1.56
N SER A 76 -1.89 2.33 -1.68
CA SER A 76 -2.62 1.21 -1.09
C SER A 76 -1.87 0.65 0.11
N THR A 77 -2.52 0.69 1.27
CA THR A 77 -2.03 0.12 2.53
C THR A 77 -2.89 -1.06 2.98
N LEU A 78 -3.56 -1.71 2.03
CA LEU A 78 -4.37 -2.88 2.33
C LEU A 78 -3.48 -4.05 2.76
N GLY A 79 -3.97 -4.79 3.74
CA GLY A 79 -3.34 -6.01 4.22
C GLY A 79 -4.41 -7.00 4.65
N GLN A 80 -4.08 -8.27 4.62
CA GLN A 80 -4.96 -9.31 5.14
C GLN A 80 -5.14 -9.11 6.64
N THR A 81 -6.39 -9.06 7.08
CA THR A 81 -6.75 -9.01 8.50
C THR A 81 -6.94 -10.42 9.05
N ARG A 82 -6.61 -10.61 10.32
CA ARG A 82 -6.77 -11.86 11.06
C ARG A 82 -7.48 -11.63 12.38
N THR A 83 -7.97 -12.70 12.98
CA THR A 83 -8.64 -12.66 14.30
C THR A 83 -7.68 -12.26 15.42
N SER A 84 -6.38 -12.41 15.24
CA SER A 84 -5.33 -11.94 16.15
C SER A 84 -4.01 -11.69 15.41
N GLY A 85 -3.00 -11.15 16.09
CA GLY A 85 -1.63 -10.98 15.55
C GLY A 85 -0.82 -12.28 15.39
N ASN A 86 -1.36 -13.42 15.77
CA ASN A 86 -0.71 -14.72 15.63
C ASN A 86 -0.69 -15.16 14.15
N PRO A 87 0.45 -15.63 13.58
CA PRO A 87 0.53 -16.15 12.23
C PRO A 87 -0.45 -17.29 11.90
N TRP A 88 -0.84 -18.08 12.89
CA TRP A 88 -1.83 -19.18 12.76
C TRP A 88 -3.28 -18.74 12.95
N ALA A 89 -3.53 -17.48 13.30
CA ALA A 89 -4.89 -16.98 13.44
C ALA A 89 -5.62 -16.97 12.09
N ALA A 90 -6.92 -17.32 12.13
CA ALA A 90 -7.74 -17.37 10.92
C ALA A 90 -7.82 -16.00 10.22
N PRO A 91 -7.72 -15.95 8.88
CA PRO A 91 -7.99 -14.73 8.13
C PRO A 91 -9.43 -14.26 8.36
N SER A 92 -9.62 -12.96 8.49
CA SER A 92 -10.95 -12.32 8.61
C SER A 92 -11.30 -11.48 7.38
N SER A 93 -10.35 -11.23 6.49
CA SER A 93 -10.61 -10.64 5.17
C SER A 93 -10.84 -11.75 4.13
N PRO A 94 -11.58 -11.47 3.04
CA PRO A 94 -11.74 -12.42 1.95
C PRO A 94 -10.39 -12.83 1.34
N ALA A 95 -10.35 -14.06 0.78
CA ALA A 95 -9.20 -14.52 0.01
C ALA A 95 -8.98 -13.62 -1.22
N ARG A 96 -7.73 -13.38 -1.58
CA ARG A 96 -7.31 -12.57 -2.74
C ARG A 96 -7.90 -11.16 -2.75
N PHE A 97 -8.22 -10.63 -1.57
CA PHE A 97 -8.79 -9.30 -1.39
C PHE A 97 -7.85 -8.19 -1.88
N MET A 98 -6.55 -8.33 -1.65
CA MET A 98 -5.56 -7.33 -2.03
C MET A 98 -5.35 -7.32 -3.54
N ASP A 99 -5.27 -8.48 -4.19
CA ASP A 99 -5.19 -8.59 -5.65
C ASP A 99 -6.46 -8.08 -6.34
N ALA A 100 -7.64 -8.41 -5.81
CA ALA A 100 -8.91 -7.88 -6.33
C ALA A 100 -8.92 -6.33 -6.29
N SER A 101 -8.42 -5.75 -5.20
CA SER A 101 -8.29 -4.29 -5.09
C SER A 101 -7.26 -3.73 -6.08
N ALA A 102 -6.11 -4.38 -6.26
CA ALA A 102 -5.11 -3.93 -7.25
C ALA A 102 -5.68 -3.92 -8.67
N LYS A 103 -6.43 -4.97 -9.05
CA LYS A 103 -7.14 -5.04 -10.34
C LYS A 103 -8.18 -3.93 -10.49
N ALA A 104 -8.96 -3.66 -9.44
CA ALA A 104 -9.95 -2.57 -9.45
C ALA A 104 -9.29 -1.20 -9.61
N VAL A 105 -8.15 -0.97 -8.95
CA VAL A 105 -7.36 0.26 -9.07
C VAL A 105 -6.86 0.45 -10.51
N LEU A 106 -6.29 -0.58 -11.12
CA LEU A 106 -5.78 -0.49 -12.49
C LEU A 106 -6.93 -0.24 -13.49
N ALA A 107 -8.05 -0.95 -13.36
CA ALA A 107 -9.23 -0.76 -14.21
C ALA A 107 -9.81 0.67 -14.07
N ALA A 108 -9.96 1.16 -12.86
CA ALA A 108 -10.43 2.52 -12.59
C ALA A 108 -9.46 3.57 -13.14
N SER A 109 -8.16 3.32 -13.04
CA SER A 109 -7.12 4.21 -13.57
C SER A 109 -7.20 4.35 -15.08
N GLU A 110 -7.48 3.27 -15.79
CA GLU A 110 -7.72 3.32 -17.24
C GLU A 110 -9.03 4.04 -17.60
N ALA A 111 -10.07 3.86 -16.80
CA ALA A 111 -11.37 4.51 -17.03
C ALA A 111 -11.26 6.04 -16.90
N VAL A 112 -10.57 6.55 -15.87
CA VAL A 112 -10.43 8.00 -15.65
C VAL A 112 -9.50 8.68 -16.65
N LYS A 113 -8.64 7.94 -17.33
CA LYS A 113 -7.80 8.47 -18.43
C LYS A 113 -8.61 8.70 -19.72
N ARG A 114 -9.68 7.91 -19.95
CA ARG A 114 -10.45 7.91 -21.21
C ARG A 114 -11.65 8.82 -21.19
N GLY A 115 -12.22 9.11 -20.02
CA GLY A 115 -13.50 9.85 -19.90
C GLY A 115 -13.36 11.14 -19.07
N PRO A 116 -14.13 12.20 -19.43
CA PRO A 116 -14.13 13.45 -18.69
C PRO A 116 -14.79 13.29 -17.29
N PRO A 117 -14.30 13.98 -16.26
CA PRO A 117 -13.05 14.72 -16.27
C PRO A 117 -11.83 13.78 -16.28
N VAL A 118 -10.84 14.08 -17.10
CA VAL A 118 -9.58 13.31 -17.15
C VAL A 118 -8.78 13.54 -15.87
N VAL A 119 -8.38 12.45 -15.22
CA VAL A 119 -7.53 12.47 -14.04
C VAL A 119 -6.14 11.95 -14.41
N GLN A 120 -5.12 12.76 -14.17
CA GLN A 120 -3.73 12.35 -14.36
C GLN A 120 -3.29 11.52 -13.16
N ILE A 121 -2.91 10.26 -13.40
CA ILE A 121 -2.36 9.37 -12.36
C ILE A 121 -0.87 9.20 -12.66
N ASP A 122 -0.03 9.56 -11.69
CA ASP A 122 1.42 9.48 -11.84
C ASP A 122 1.93 8.08 -11.55
N LYS A 123 1.50 7.48 -10.42
CA LYS A 123 1.94 6.15 -10.02
C LYS A 123 1.03 5.48 -8.99
N LEU A 124 1.27 4.20 -8.79
CA LEU A 124 0.66 3.36 -7.75
C LEU A 124 1.74 2.92 -6.74
N VAL A 125 1.59 3.32 -5.48
CA VAL A 125 2.45 2.88 -4.36
C VAL A 125 1.69 1.85 -3.55
N VAL A 126 2.22 0.64 -3.44
CA VAL A 126 1.57 -0.45 -2.70
C VAL A 126 2.45 -0.88 -1.54
N MET A 127 1.87 -0.95 -0.37
CA MET A 127 2.49 -1.63 0.77
C MET A 127 2.37 -3.13 0.56
N SER A 128 3.46 -3.75 0.13
CA SER A 128 3.65 -5.19 0.01
C SER A 128 4.30 -5.75 1.28
N MET A 129 5.08 -6.82 1.18
CA MET A 129 5.81 -7.39 2.32
C MET A 129 7.11 -8.04 1.87
N PHE A 130 8.09 -8.10 2.79
CA PHE A 130 9.28 -8.92 2.63
C PHE A 130 8.90 -10.40 2.49
N GLY A 131 9.51 -11.08 1.53
CA GLY A 131 9.20 -12.47 1.18
C GLY A 131 8.35 -12.61 -0.09
N VAL A 132 7.88 -11.51 -0.68
CA VAL A 132 7.18 -11.55 -1.97
C VAL A 132 8.19 -11.50 -3.12
N GLY A 133 7.93 -12.27 -4.20
CA GLY A 133 8.74 -12.29 -5.41
C GLY A 133 10.19 -12.66 -5.12
N ASP A 134 11.11 -11.92 -5.71
CA ASP A 134 12.56 -12.13 -5.61
C ASP A 134 13.14 -12.04 -4.19
N SER A 135 12.45 -11.36 -3.26
CA SER A 135 12.89 -11.31 -1.86
C SER A 135 12.65 -12.61 -1.08
N PHE A 136 11.86 -13.55 -1.61
CA PHE A 136 11.62 -14.85 -0.95
C PHE A 136 12.90 -15.67 -0.78
N ALA A 137 13.81 -15.58 -1.75
CA ALA A 137 15.09 -16.31 -1.72
C ALA A 137 15.96 -15.92 -0.52
N ASN A 138 15.84 -14.67 -0.03
CA ASN A 138 16.62 -14.14 1.08
C ASN A 138 15.86 -14.12 2.43
N LEU A 139 14.69 -14.75 2.50
CA LEU A 139 14.08 -15.07 3.79
C LEU A 139 14.94 -16.08 4.54
N ASN A 140 15.18 -15.82 5.83
CA ASN A 140 15.83 -16.82 6.69
C ASN A 140 14.93 -18.06 6.85
N ILE A 141 15.55 -19.17 7.27
CA ILE A 141 14.87 -20.47 7.37
C ILE A 141 13.66 -20.44 8.32
N LEU A 142 13.72 -19.65 9.40
CA LEU A 142 12.64 -19.53 10.38
C LEU A 142 11.42 -18.81 9.80
N LEU A 143 11.63 -17.68 9.12
CA LEU A 143 10.56 -16.94 8.44
C LEU A 143 9.95 -17.78 7.30
N ARG A 144 10.78 -18.46 6.52
CA ARG A 144 10.34 -19.37 5.47
C ARG A 144 9.46 -20.50 6.01
N TRP A 145 9.89 -21.11 7.12
CA TRP A 145 9.11 -22.13 7.81
C TRP A 145 7.78 -21.58 8.31
N THR A 146 7.79 -20.39 8.93
CA THR A 146 6.57 -19.74 9.42
C THR A 146 5.59 -19.46 8.28
N PHE A 147 6.05 -18.94 7.14
CA PHE A 147 5.17 -18.69 5.99
C PHE A 147 4.57 -19.98 5.43
N ASN A 148 5.35 -21.04 5.33
CA ASN A 148 4.88 -22.30 4.76
C ASN A 148 3.99 -23.13 5.70
N HIS A 149 3.99 -22.85 7.02
CA HIS A 149 3.30 -23.67 8.03
C HIS A 149 2.30 -22.88 8.88
N SER A 150 1.88 -21.71 8.42
CA SER A 150 0.88 -20.87 9.08
C SER A 150 -0.09 -20.25 8.07
N ASN A 151 -1.13 -19.57 8.53
CA ASN A 151 -2.04 -18.84 7.64
C ASN A 151 -1.39 -17.59 6.97
N MET A 152 -0.07 -17.45 7.10
CA MET A 152 0.71 -16.46 6.35
C MET A 152 0.89 -16.85 4.88
N ASP A 153 0.76 -18.14 4.53
CA ASP A 153 0.79 -18.64 3.16
C ASP A 153 -0.25 -17.94 2.27
N GLN A 154 -1.47 -17.79 2.76
CA GLN A 154 -2.55 -17.07 2.06
C GLN A 154 -2.24 -15.59 1.85
N THR A 155 -1.58 -14.96 2.83
CA THR A 155 -1.13 -13.56 2.67
C THR A 155 -0.02 -13.46 1.64
N LEU A 156 0.91 -14.40 1.65
CA LEU A 156 2.01 -14.45 0.70
C LEU A 156 1.50 -14.70 -0.73
N GLU A 157 0.54 -15.63 -0.89
CA GLU A 157 -0.12 -15.89 -2.18
C GLU A 157 -0.80 -14.61 -2.71
N ASP A 158 -1.66 -13.97 -1.91
CA ASP A 158 -2.37 -12.76 -2.32
C ASP A 158 -1.40 -11.62 -2.66
N GLN A 159 -0.38 -11.40 -1.84
CA GLN A 159 0.66 -10.38 -2.12
C GLN A 159 1.50 -10.71 -3.37
N THR A 160 1.72 -11.99 -3.67
CA THR A 160 2.40 -12.40 -4.89
C THR A 160 1.55 -12.09 -6.13
N LEU A 161 0.23 -12.31 -6.03
CA LEU A 161 -0.71 -11.93 -7.09
C LEU A 161 -0.74 -10.40 -7.27
N VAL A 162 -0.74 -9.62 -6.17
CA VAL A 162 -0.63 -8.15 -6.23
C VAL A 162 0.64 -7.73 -6.97
N ASP A 163 1.80 -8.31 -6.63
CA ASP A 163 3.09 -8.02 -7.29
C ASP A 163 2.99 -8.25 -8.80
N GLN A 164 2.44 -9.39 -9.22
CA GLN A 164 2.24 -9.71 -10.63
C GLN A 164 1.24 -8.76 -11.32
N THR A 165 0.10 -8.51 -10.69
CA THR A 165 -0.95 -7.63 -11.21
C THR A 165 -0.42 -6.21 -11.41
N VAL A 166 0.31 -5.67 -10.44
CA VAL A 166 0.84 -4.30 -10.50
C VAL A 166 1.96 -4.18 -11.54
N ARG A 167 2.89 -5.15 -11.60
CA ARG A 167 3.99 -5.15 -12.59
C ARG A 167 3.49 -5.27 -14.04
N ASN A 168 2.43 -6.03 -14.24
CA ASN A 168 1.80 -6.20 -15.56
C ASN A 168 0.84 -5.04 -15.91
N GLY A 169 0.60 -4.13 -14.98
CA GLY A 169 -0.27 -2.96 -15.19
C GLY A 169 0.40 -1.86 -16.00
N SER A 170 -0.40 -0.87 -16.37
CA SER A 170 0.04 0.28 -17.19
C SER A 170 0.55 1.49 -16.41
N LEU A 171 0.52 1.43 -15.07
CA LEU A 171 0.96 2.53 -14.21
C LEU A 171 2.42 2.32 -13.76
N PRO A 172 3.22 3.39 -13.66
CA PRO A 172 4.42 3.36 -12.84
C PRO A 172 4.06 2.93 -11.42
N PHE A 173 4.93 2.18 -10.76
CA PHE A 173 4.62 1.62 -9.45
C PHE A 173 5.79 1.67 -8.47
N VAL A 174 5.48 1.57 -7.17
CA VAL A 174 6.45 1.23 -6.12
C VAL A 174 5.83 0.16 -5.23
N LEU A 175 6.44 -1.03 -5.17
CA LEU A 175 6.01 -2.13 -4.31
C LEU A 175 6.86 -2.13 -3.03
N VAL A 176 6.48 -1.35 -2.05
CA VAL A 176 7.23 -1.22 -0.80
C VAL A 176 7.10 -2.52 0.01
N ARG A 177 8.23 -3.17 0.29
CA ARG A 177 8.32 -4.44 1.02
C ARG A 177 8.90 -4.22 2.41
N PRO A 178 8.11 -3.82 3.41
CA PRO A 178 8.59 -3.72 4.78
C PRO A 178 8.93 -5.11 5.32
N VAL A 179 9.97 -5.18 6.14
CA VAL A 179 10.33 -6.35 6.92
C VAL A 179 9.38 -6.49 8.13
N ILE A 180 9.75 -7.22 9.18
CA ILE A 180 8.90 -7.43 10.37
C ILE A 180 8.51 -6.08 10.98
N LEU A 181 7.21 -5.80 11.03
CA LEU A 181 6.68 -4.55 11.58
C LEU A 181 6.74 -4.53 13.10
N ASN A 182 7.10 -3.37 13.67
CA ASN A 182 7.01 -3.10 15.10
C ASN A 182 6.38 -1.72 15.37
N GLU A 183 6.06 -1.43 16.64
CA GLU A 183 5.45 -0.18 17.10
C GLU A 183 6.48 0.82 17.65
N ALA A 184 7.75 0.67 17.31
CA ALA A 184 8.79 1.61 17.74
C ALA A 184 8.59 3.00 17.11
N GLU A 185 9.31 4.00 17.64
CA GLU A 185 9.37 5.32 17.02
C GLU A 185 9.98 5.26 15.62
N ALA A 186 9.67 6.26 14.81
CA ALA A 186 10.24 6.37 13.48
C ALA A 186 11.76 6.55 13.57
N ALA A 187 12.48 5.78 12.76
CA ALA A 187 13.93 5.85 12.64
C ALA A 187 14.33 5.90 11.16
N PRO A 188 15.57 6.28 10.83
CA PRO A 188 16.06 6.24 9.46
C PRO A 188 15.87 4.87 8.83
N VAL A 189 15.39 4.86 7.59
CA VAL A 189 15.11 3.64 6.84
C VAL A 189 16.30 3.30 5.97
N LYS A 190 16.78 2.05 6.09
CA LYS A 190 17.70 1.44 5.14
C LYS A 190 16.89 0.77 4.03
N VAL A 191 17.23 1.11 2.80
CA VAL A 191 16.57 0.60 1.59
C VAL A 191 17.48 -0.43 0.94
N TYR A 192 16.93 -1.60 0.67
CA TYR A 192 17.61 -2.70 -0.01
C TYR A 192 16.97 -2.93 -1.39
N ALA A 193 17.71 -3.56 -2.27
CA ALA A 193 17.20 -4.02 -3.55
C ALA A 193 16.00 -4.98 -3.37
N SER A 194 15.27 -5.20 -4.46
CA SER A 194 14.08 -6.08 -4.45
C SER A 194 14.38 -7.52 -4.00
N SER A 195 15.60 -8.00 -4.21
CA SER A 195 16.07 -9.29 -3.71
C SER A 195 16.23 -9.35 -2.20
N ALA A 196 16.36 -8.19 -1.52
CA ALA A 196 16.67 -8.08 -0.09
C ALA A 196 18.05 -8.63 0.30
N GLU A 197 19.01 -8.64 -0.62
CA GLU A 197 20.37 -9.05 -0.29
C GLU A 197 20.99 -8.19 0.81
N GLY A 198 21.64 -8.83 1.78
CA GLY A 198 22.27 -8.14 2.94
C GLY A 198 21.29 -7.70 4.03
N VAL A 199 20.02 -8.08 3.97
CA VAL A 199 19.07 -7.88 5.09
C VAL A 199 19.48 -8.75 6.27
N SER A 200 19.39 -8.21 7.48
CA SER A 200 19.75 -8.93 8.72
C SER A 200 18.84 -10.14 8.99
N PHE A 201 19.24 -11.03 9.91
CA PHE A 201 18.52 -12.29 10.18
C PHE A 201 17.07 -12.09 10.65
N MET A 202 16.82 -11.13 11.55
CA MET A 202 15.47 -10.80 12.06
C MET A 202 15.24 -9.29 11.90
N PRO A 203 15.09 -8.82 10.65
CA PRO A 203 15.03 -7.39 10.39
C PRO A 203 13.68 -6.83 10.84
N LYS A 204 13.72 -5.62 11.41
CA LYS A 204 12.51 -4.93 11.87
C LYS A 204 12.40 -3.54 11.24
N VAL A 205 11.19 -3.06 11.09
CA VAL A 205 10.90 -1.69 10.68
C VAL A 205 9.70 -1.15 11.46
N SER A 206 9.78 0.08 11.90
CA SER A 206 8.67 0.74 12.59
C SER A 206 7.54 1.04 11.61
N VAL A 207 6.29 0.83 12.02
CA VAL A 207 5.12 1.19 11.21
C VAL A 207 5.12 2.68 10.88
N LYS A 208 5.61 3.52 11.79
CA LYS A 208 5.79 4.96 11.56
C LYS A 208 6.84 5.25 10.47
N SER A 209 7.95 4.49 10.44
CA SER A 209 8.96 4.60 9.38
C SER A 209 8.39 4.17 8.02
N VAL A 210 7.61 3.09 8.00
CA VAL A 210 6.92 2.62 6.78
C VAL A 210 5.97 3.69 6.25
N ALA A 211 5.18 4.32 7.11
CA ALA A 211 4.25 5.38 6.71
C ALA A 211 4.98 6.56 6.05
N LYS A 212 6.07 7.04 6.67
CA LYS A 212 6.91 8.10 6.10
C LYS A 212 7.48 7.70 4.75
N PHE A 213 7.99 6.48 4.63
CA PHE A 213 8.56 5.97 3.37
C PHE A 213 7.51 5.88 2.26
N LEU A 214 6.28 5.44 2.55
CA LEU A 214 5.20 5.39 1.57
C LEU A 214 4.85 6.79 1.03
N VAL A 215 4.84 7.82 1.88
CA VAL A 215 4.62 9.21 1.45
C VAL A 215 5.83 9.77 0.70
N ASP A 216 7.06 9.40 1.09
CA ASP A 216 8.26 9.71 0.32
C ASP A 216 8.20 9.10 -1.09
N ALA A 217 7.84 7.82 -1.19
CA ALA A 217 7.71 7.12 -2.47
C ALA A 217 6.62 7.73 -3.37
N ALA A 218 5.57 8.30 -2.77
CA ALA A 218 4.56 9.03 -3.52
C ALA A 218 5.08 10.35 -4.10
N SER A 219 6.04 11.00 -3.42
CA SER A 219 6.51 12.34 -3.76
C SER A 219 7.80 12.36 -4.58
N LYS A 220 8.58 11.25 -4.56
CA LYS A 220 9.90 11.13 -5.19
C LYS A 220 9.89 10.06 -6.28
N GLY A 221 10.75 10.17 -7.27
CA GLY A 221 10.92 9.19 -8.35
C GLY A 221 11.99 8.13 -8.09
N ASP A 222 12.67 8.18 -6.95
CA ASP A 222 13.85 7.36 -6.66
C ASP A 222 13.59 5.84 -6.71
N TRP A 223 12.34 5.45 -6.49
CA TRP A 223 11.93 4.04 -6.41
C TRP A 223 10.91 3.63 -7.48
N ASP A 224 10.67 4.48 -8.48
CA ASP A 224 9.70 4.18 -9.53
C ASP A 224 10.05 2.89 -10.27
N CYS A 225 9.04 2.07 -10.52
CA CYS A 225 9.12 0.75 -11.13
C CYS A 225 10.02 -0.25 -10.38
N THR A 226 10.18 -0.07 -9.06
CA THR A 226 10.97 -0.97 -8.20
C THR A 226 10.14 -1.57 -7.06
N ALA A 227 10.73 -2.55 -6.38
CA ALA A 227 10.14 -3.21 -5.21
C ALA A 227 11.12 -3.17 -4.00
N PRO A 228 11.39 -1.98 -3.42
CA PRO A 228 12.38 -1.83 -2.37
C PRO A 228 11.98 -2.58 -1.11
N VAL A 229 12.95 -3.30 -0.50
CA VAL A 229 12.81 -3.85 0.85
C VAL A 229 13.34 -2.83 1.84
N ILE A 230 12.58 -2.56 2.90
CA ILE A 230 12.88 -1.51 3.87
C ILE A 230 12.97 -2.03 5.30
N ALA A 231 14.01 -1.58 6.03
CA ALA A 231 14.26 -1.90 7.45
C ALA A 231 14.77 -0.67 8.21
N ASN A 232 14.68 -0.67 9.57
CA ASN A 232 15.40 0.28 10.42
C ASN A 232 16.72 -0.28 10.89
#